data_500504cca59a195a97aaea6a3d2e5ff4
#
_entry.id   500504cca59a195a97aaea6a3d2e5ff4
#
_cell.length_a   1.000
_cell.length_b   1.000
_cell.length_c   1.000
_cell.angle_alpha   90.00
_cell.angle_beta   90.00
_cell.angle_gamma   90.00
#
_symmetry.space_group_name_H-M   'P 1'
#
loop_
_entity.id
_entity.type
_entity.pdbx_description
1 polymer ?
#
loop_
_entity_poly.entity_id
_entity_poly.type
_entity_poly.pdbx_seq_one_letter_code
_entity_poly.pdbx_strand_id
1 'polypeptide(L)'
;RLENFPLENWWDDISVGLTGAFLCTKYYGTEISKNSDGGVIINISSDLGLIAPDQRLYEQTGMQKDEQPVKPVSYSVIKSGLIGFTRYLATYWPDRVRCNTLCPGGVDDGLPEKFVEKVARKIPQARLARPDEYQGALIFLLSDSSKYMNGATISIDGGRSVW
;
A
#
# COMPACT_ATOMS: atom_id res chain seq x y z
N ARG A 1 4.23 -17.97 -9.05
CA ARG A 1 4.64 -17.29 -10.30
C ARG A 1 3.41 -16.97 -11.13
N LEU A 2 3.50 -16.04 -12.07
CA LEU A 2 2.34 -15.63 -12.90
C LEU A 2 1.75 -16.81 -13.68
N GLU A 3 2.62 -17.65 -14.24
CA GLU A 3 2.25 -18.76 -15.11
C GLU A 3 1.44 -19.85 -14.40
N ASN A 4 1.63 -19.99 -13.10
CA ASN A 4 0.98 -21.01 -12.28
C ASN A 4 0.31 -20.44 -11.02
N PHE A 5 0.01 -19.13 -10.99
CA PHE A 5 -0.67 -18.49 -9.89
C PHE A 5 -2.13 -18.98 -9.82
N PRO A 6 -2.55 -19.67 -8.74
CA PRO A 6 -3.89 -20.24 -8.68
C PRO A 6 -4.96 -19.15 -8.69
N LEU A 7 -6.04 -19.38 -9.47
CA LEU A 7 -7.15 -18.44 -9.55
C LEU A 7 -7.86 -18.27 -8.20
N GLU A 8 -7.87 -19.31 -7.38
CA GLU A 8 -8.39 -19.29 -6.01
C GLU A 8 -7.62 -18.27 -5.17
N ASN A 9 -6.28 -18.34 -5.15
CA ASN A 9 -5.43 -17.37 -4.45
C ASN A 9 -5.63 -15.94 -4.96
N TRP A 10 -5.86 -15.79 -6.28
CA TRP A 10 -6.20 -14.49 -6.84
C TRP A 10 -7.49 -13.94 -6.23
N TRP A 11 -8.55 -14.74 -6.18
CA TRP A 11 -9.82 -14.30 -5.62
C TRP A 11 -9.74 -14.02 -4.12
N ASP A 12 -9.01 -14.83 -3.37
CA ASP A 12 -8.78 -14.64 -1.94
C ASP A 12 -8.05 -13.32 -1.68
N ASP A 13 -6.95 -13.09 -2.36
CA ASP A 13 -6.17 -11.85 -2.21
C ASP A 13 -7.00 -10.60 -2.58
N ILE A 14 -7.71 -10.62 -3.71
CA ILE A 14 -8.57 -9.51 -4.16
C ILE A 14 -9.73 -9.30 -3.18
N SER A 15 -10.31 -10.39 -2.68
CA SER A 15 -11.43 -10.31 -1.73
C SER A 15 -11.04 -9.62 -0.44
N VAL A 16 -9.85 -9.88 0.09
CA VAL A 16 -9.33 -9.20 1.28
C VAL A 16 -8.87 -7.78 0.93
N GLY A 17 -8.05 -7.63 -0.10
CA GLY A 17 -7.33 -6.38 -0.35
C GLY A 17 -8.16 -5.27 -0.99
N LEU A 18 -9.01 -5.59 -1.96
CA LEU A 18 -9.84 -4.61 -2.67
C LEU A 18 -11.30 -4.68 -2.26
N THR A 19 -11.91 -5.86 -2.26
CA THR A 19 -13.32 -6.01 -1.87
C THR A 19 -13.51 -5.63 -0.40
N GLY A 20 -12.58 -6.01 0.48
CA GLY A 20 -12.59 -5.60 1.88
C GLY A 20 -12.55 -4.08 2.05
N ALA A 21 -11.64 -3.39 1.35
CA ALA A 21 -11.57 -1.93 1.38
C ALA A 21 -12.85 -1.27 0.84
N PHE A 22 -13.43 -1.81 -0.25
CA PHE A 22 -14.72 -1.38 -0.78
C PHE A 22 -15.84 -1.55 0.25
N LEU A 23 -15.95 -2.72 0.89
CA LEU A 23 -17.01 -2.99 1.87
C LEU A 23 -16.87 -2.09 3.12
N CYS A 24 -15.66 -1.92 3.65
CA CYS A 24 -15.40 -1.00 4.74
C CYS A 24 -15.83 0.43 4.37
N THR A 25 -15.47 0.89 3.17
CA THR A 25 -15.85 2.22 2.69
C THR A 25 -17.35 2.34 2.47
N LYS A 26 -17.99 1.31 1.89
CA LYS A 26 -19.44 1.30 1.64
C LYS A 26 -20.21 1.47 2.94
N TYR A 27 -19.84 0.79 3.99
CA TYR A 27 -20.58 0.81 5.25
C TYR A 27 -20.11 1.96 6.16
N TYR A 28 -18.84 1.99 6.51
CA TYR A 28 -18.31 3.01 7.44
C TYR A 28 -18.15 4.37 6.78
N GLY A 29 -17.69 4.44 5.53
CA GLY A 29 -17.57 5.70 4.80
C GLY A 29 -18.92 6.38 4.59
N THR A 30 -19.98 5.61 4.32
CA THR A 30 -21.33 6.14 4.24
C THR A 30 -21.78 6.74 5.57
N GLU A 31 -21.50 6.12 6.70
CA GLU A 31 -21.84 6.68 8.02
C GLU A 31 -20.98 7.91 8.35
N ILE A 32 -19.68 7.86 8.06
CA ILE A 32 -18.76 9.00 8.21
C ILE A 32 -19.26 10.21 7.42
N SER A 33 -19.76 10.02 6.19
CA SER A 33 -20.25 11.10 5.34
C SER A 33 -21.49 11.83 5.89
N LYS A 34 -22.22 11.23 6.83
CA LYS A 34 -23.39 11.81 7.50
C LYS A 34 -23.03 12.68 8.71
N ASN A 35 -21.81 12.56 9.23
CA ASN A 35 -21.38 13.39 10.37
C ASN A 35 -21.36 14.87 9.99
N SER A 36 -21.68 15.75 10.91
CA SER A 36 -21.67 17.22 10.70
C SER A 36 -20.31 17.70 10.19
N ASP A 37 -19.24 17.18 10.76
CA ASP A 37 -17.87 17.56 10.46
C ASP A 37 -17.21 16.66 9.40
N GLY A 38 -17.99 15.69 8.83
CA GLY A 38 -17.48 14.72 7.89
C GLY A 38 -16.48 13.74 8.50
N GLY A 39 -15.43 13.41 7.76
CA GLY A 39 -14.36 12.57 8.28
C GLY A 39 -13.24 12.27 7.28
N VAL A 40 -12.44 11.28 7.62
CA VAL A 40 -11.24 10.92 6.86
C VAL A 40 -11.19 9.41 6.62
N ILE A 41 -10.83 9.04 5.40
CA ILE A 41 -10.49 7.66 5.02
C ILE A 41 -9.02 7.64 4.57
N ILE A 42 -8.23 6.70 5.07
CA ILE A 42 -6.86 6.47 4.61
C ILE A 42 -6.75 5.04 4.10
N ASN A 43 -6.45 4.90 2.82
CA ASN A 43 -6.12 3.62 2.23
C ASN A 43 -4.61 3.35 2.37
N ILE A 44 -4.25 2.21 2.94
CA ILE A 44 -2.84 1.80 3.09
C ILE A 44 -2.44 0.97 1.88
N SER A 45 -1.74 1.61 0.94
CA SER A 45 -1.16 0.96 -0.23
C SER A 45 0.25 0.41 0.09
N SER A 46 1.21 0.66 -0.77
CA SER A 46 2.63 0.31 -0.67
C SER A 46 3.42 1.13 -1.67
N ASP A 47 4.72 1.24 -1.50
CA ASP A 47 5.65 1.66 -2.55
C ASP A 47 5.48 0.80 -3.82
N LEU A 48 5.17 -0.51 -3.68
CA LEU A 48 4.85 -1.41 -4.79
C LEU A 48 3.46 -1.18 -5.42
N GLY A 49 2.71 -0.21 -4.98
CA GLY A 49 1.57 0.36 -5.69
C GLY A 49 1.97 1.51 -6.63
N LEU A 50 3.17 2.07 -6.43
CA LEU A 50 3.75 3.16 -7.23
C LEU A 50 4.77 2.66 -8.24
N ILE A 51 5.58 1.67 -7.84
CA ILE A 51 6.63 1.06 -8.66
C ILE A 51 6.41 -0.45 -8.80
N ALA A 52 7.02 -1.04 -9.82
CA ALA A 52 7.02 -2.49 -9.99
C ALA A 52 7.93 -3.20 -8.97
N PRO A 53 7.60 -4.43 -8.53
CA PRO A 53 8.50 -5.22 -7.71
C PRO A 53 9.75 -5.64 -8.51
N ASP A 54 10.92 -5.49 -7.92
CA ASP A 54 12.13 -6.14 -8.42
C ASP A 54 12.11 -7.62 -8.01
N GLN A 55 11.77 -8.50 -8.94
CA GLN A 55 11.61 -9.93 -8.65
C GLN A 55 12.91 -10.59 -8.18
N ARG A 56 14.08 -10.05 -8.53
CA ARG A 56 15.40 -10.55 -8.09
C ARG A 56 15.61 -10.49 -6.57
N LEU A 57 14.85 -9.66 -5.88
CA LEU A 57 14.90 -9.59 -4.41
C LEU A 57 14.46 -10.90 -3.75
N TYR A 58 13.59 -11.66 -4.41
CA TYR A 58 13.03 -12.90 -3.89
C TYR A 58 13.84 -14.14 -4.27
N GLU A 59 14.84 -14.01 -5.14
CA GLU A 59 15.67 -15.12 -5.60
C GLU A 59 16.40 -15.83 -4.45
N GLN A 60 16.36 -17.15 -4.49
CA GLN A 60 17.01 -18.06 -3.54
C GLN A 60 18.14 -18.82 -4.21
N THR A 61 19.27 -18.94 -3.49
CA THR A 61 20.45 -19.69 -3.97
C THR A 61 20.11 -21.17 -4.13
N GLY A 62 20.49 -21.73 -5.26
CA GLY A 62 20.31 -23.17 -5.54
C GLY A 62 18.99 -23.54 -6.21
N MET A 63 18.07 -22.59 -6.42
CA MET A 63 16.84 -22.84 -7.16
C MET A 63 17.01 -22.52 -8.66
N GLN A 64 16.32 -23.27 -9.51
CA GLN A 64 16.28 -23.00 -10.96
C GLN A 64 15.50 -21.69 -11.22
N LYS A 65 15.78 -21.05 -12.37
CA LYS A 65 15.22 -19.73 -12.71
C LYS A 65 13.68 -19.72 -12.76
N ASP A 66 13.09 -20.77 -13.26
CA ASP A 66 11.64 -20.97 -13.40
C ASP A 66 10.95 -21.39 -12.09
N GLU A 67 11.72 -21.79 -11.08
CA GLU A 67 11.22 -22.15 -9.74
C GLU A 67 11.39 -21.02 -8.71
N GLN A 68 12.12 -19.95 -9.06
CA GLN A 68 12.38 -18.84 -8.15
C GLN A 68 11.08 -18.21 -7.64
N PRO A 69 10.96 -17.93 -6.33
CA PRO A 69 9.82 -17.19 -5.80
C PRO A 69 9.78 -15.77 -6.35
N VAL A 70 8.57 -15.23 -6.44
CA VAL A 70 8.32 -13.87 -6.93
C VAL A 70 7.31 -13.17 -6.03
N LYS A 71 7.24 -11.86 -6.10
CA LYS A 71 6.12 -11.14 -5.49
C LYS A 71 4.83 -11.51 -6.23
N PRO A 72 3.76 -11.94 -5.53
CA PRO A 72 2.48 -12.28 -6.17
C PRO A 72 1.94 -11.12 -7.01
N VAL A 73 1.37 -11.44 -8.17
CA VAL A 73 0.78 -10.44 -9.08
C VAL A 73 -0.39 -9.70 -8.43
N SER A 74 -1.18 -10.40 -7.63
CA SER A 74 -2.31 -9.85 -6.86
C SER A 74 -1.89 -8.70 -5.95
N TYR A 75 -0.72 -8.77 -5.32
CA TYR A 75 -0.22 -7.71 -4.47
C TYR A 75 -0.09 -6.37 -5.22
N SER A 76 0.56 -6.37 -6.38
CA SER A 76 0.73 -5.15 -7.18
C SER A 76 -0.62 -4.60 -7.65
N VAL A 77 -1.54 -5.47 -8.07
CA VAL A 77 -2.88 -5.08 -8.50
C VAL A 77 -3.66 -4.45 -7.35
N ILE A 78 -3.65 -5.08 -6.18
CA ILE A 78 -4.33 -4.56 -4.99
C ILE A 78 -3.79 -3.19 -4.60
N LYS A 79 -2.47 -3.08 -4.47
CA LYS A 79 -1.84 -1.85 -3.98
C LYS A 79 -2.01 -0.69 -4.96
N SER A 80 -1.92 -0.92 -6.26
CA SER A 80 -2.28 0.08 -7.28
C SER A 80 -3.78 0.38 -7.31
N GLY A 81 -4.62 -0.64 -7.15
CA GLY A 81 -6.07 -0.50 -7.10
C GLY A 81 -6.55 0.40 -5.95
N LEU A 82 -5.93 0.32 -4.77
CA LEU A 82 -6.24 1.19 -3.63
C LEU A 82 -5.97 2.67 -3.92
N ILE A 83 -4.93 2.98 -4.70
CA ILE A 83 -4.64 4.35 -5.16
C ILE A 83 -5.76 4.85 -6.08
N GLY A 84 -6.18 4.01 -7.04
CA GLY A 84 -7.31 4.33 -7.92
C GLY A 84 -8.62 4.51 -7.15
N PHE A 85 -8.88 3.63 -6.18
CA PHE A 85 -10.05 3.71 -5.31
C PHE A 85 -10.08 4.99 -4.47
N THR A 86 -8.93 5.41 -3.93
CA THR A 86 -8.78 6.68 -3.20
C THR A 86 -9.18 7.88 -4.06
N ARG A 87 -8.72 7.93 -5.32
CA ARG A 87 -9.06 9.01 -6.25
C ARG A 87 -10.55 9.06 -6.55
N TYR A 88 -11.20 7.91 -6.71
CA TYR A 88 -12.65 7.82 -6.86
C TYR A 88 -13.37 8.40 -5.64
N LEU A 89 -12.98 8.01 -4.44
CA LEU A 89 -13.62 8.45 -3.19
C LEU A 89 -13.45 9.94 -2.93
N ALA A 90 -12.32 10.51 -3.30
CA ALA A 90 -12.03 11.93 -3.15
C ALA A 90 -13.00 12.82 -3.92
N THR A 91 -13.63 12.30 -4.97
CA THR A 91 -14.63 13.01 -5.77
C THR A 91 -16.06 12.58 -5.45
N TYR A 92 -16.24 11.49 -4.71
CA TYR A 92 -17.57 10.95 -4.41
C TYR A 92 -18.26 11.68 -3.26
N TRP A 93 -17.52 12.05 -2.20
CA TRP A 93 -18.01 12.85 -1.06
C TRP A 93 -17.14 14.10 -0.83
N PRO A 94 -16.97 15.01 -1.81
CA PRO A 94 -15.92 16.03 -1.80
C PRO A 94 -15.99 16.96 -0.59
N ASP A 95 -17.22 17.25 -0.10
CA ASP A 95 -17.47 18.19 0.99
C ASP A 95 -17.61 17.49 2.36
N ARG A 96 -17.50 16.19 2.41
CA ARG A 96 -17.78 15.39 3.63
C ARG A 96 -16.65 14.50 4.06
N VAL A 97 -15.96 13.85 3.11
CA VAL A 97 -14.96 12.84 3.43
C VAL A 97 -13.70 13.12 2.63
N ARG A 98 -12.60 13.33 3.33
CA ARG A 98 -11.29 13.35 2.70
C ARG A 98 -10.77 11.91 2.59
N CYS A 99 -10.32 11.53 1.42
CA CYS A 99 -9.73 10.22 1.20
C CYS A 99 -8.33 10.35 0.63
N ASN A 100 -7.33 9.79 1.32
CA ASN A 100 -5.94 9.83 0.88
C ASN A 100 -5.30 8.42 0.96
N THR A 101 -4.23 8.23 0.22
CA THR A 101 -3.45 6.99 0.23
C THR A 101 -2.11 7.22 0.92
N LEU A 102 -1.74 6.34 1.84
CA LEU A 102 -0.38 6.19 2.34
C LEU A 102 0.28 4.99 1.64
N CYS A 103 1.47 5.20 1.09
CA CYS A 103 2.30 4.18 0.43
C CYS A 103 3.57 3.96 1.26
N PRO A 104 3.52 3.09 2.28
CA PRO A 104 4.71 2.74 3.04
C PRO A 104 5.68 1.90 2.21
N GLY A 105 6.98 2.09 2.44
CA GLY A 105 8.03 1.17 2.04
C GLY A 105 8.10 -0.07 2.94
N GLY A 106 9.16 -0.84 2.80
CA GLY A 106 9.38 -2.04 3.62
C GLY A 106 9.58 -1.69 5.10
N VAL A 107 8.92 -2.46 5.97
CA VAL A 107 9.05 -2.37 7.43
C VAL A 107 9.98 -3.47 7.91
N ASP A 108 10.88 -3.14 8.83
CA ASP A 108 11.72 -4.10 9.53
C ASP A 108 10.95 -4.62 10.75
N ASP A 109 10.31 -5.76 10.57
CA ASP A 109 9.49 -6.46 11.57
C ASP A 109 9.99 -7.88 11.85
N GLY A 110 11.31 -8.10 11.73
CA GLY A 110 11.95 -9.40 11.94
C GLY A 110 12.10 -10.22 10.67
N LEU A 111 12.17 -9.58 9.52
CA LEU A 111 12.45 -10.22 8.24
C LEU A 111 13.85 -10.87 8.21
N PRO A 112 14.09 -11.91 7.38
CA PRO A 112 15.41 -12.51 7.25
C PRO A 112 16.47 -11.48 6.84
N GLU A 113 17.59 -11.45 7.55
CA GLU A 113 18.68 -10.46 7.37
C GLU A 113 19.14 -10.33 5.91
N LYS A 114 19.36 -11.46 5.22
CA LYS A 114 19.74 -11.46 3.80
C LYS A 114 18.70 -10.79 2.89
N PHE A 115 17.42 -10.87 3.23
CA PHE A 115 16.36 -10.20 2.49
C PHE A 115 16.37 -8.70 2.79
N VAL A 116 16.51 -8.33 4.08
CA VAL A 116 16.64 -6.93 4.52
C VAL A 116 17.81 -6.24 3.80
N GLU A 117 18.99 -6.86 3.75
CA GLU A 117 20.16 -6.34 3.01
C GLU A 117 19.87 -6.11 1.51
N LYS A 118 19.21 -7.09 0.85
CA LYS A 118 18.87 -6.95 -0.57
C LYS A 118 17.93 -5.77 -0.82
N VAL A 119 16.91 -5.61 0.03
CA VAL A 119 15.93 -4.53 -0.07
C VAL A 119 16.57 -3.18 0.26
N ALA A 120 17.35 -3.10 1.33
CA ALA A 120 18.04 -1.88 1.78
C ALA A 120 18.91 -1.26 0.67
N ARG A 121 19.59 -2.09 -0.13
CA ARG A 121 20.38 -1.64 -1.31
C ARG A 121 19.54 -0.97 -2.41
N LYS A 122 18.22 -1.11 -2.37
CA LYS A 122 17.27 -0.49 -3.31
C LYS A 122 16.59 0.74 -2.73
N ILE A 123 16.99 1.17 -1.55
CA ILE A 123 16.43 2.30 -0.83
C ILE A 123 17.54 3.35 -0.63
N PRO A 124 17.35 4.62 -1.04
CA PRO A 124 18.33 5.68 -0.80
C PRO A 124 18.79 5.82 0.65
N GLN A 125 17.87 5.64 1.62
CA GLN A 125 18.21 5.64 3.04
C GLN A 125 18.92 4.37 3.52
N ALA A 126 19.19 3.40 2.63
CA ALA A 126 19.92 2.17 2.87
C ALA A 126 19.41 1.31 4.06
N ARG A 127 18.13 1.41 4.39
CA ARG A 127 17.47 0.62 5.44
C ARG A 127 15.96 0.49 5.19
N LEU A 128 15.34 -0.46 5.85
CA LEU A 128 13.90 -0.51 6.00
C LEU A 128 13.45 0.48 7.10
N ALA A 129 12.18 0.81 7.10
CA ALA A 129 11.59 1.65 8.15
C ALA A 129 11.32 0.85 9.43
N ARG A 130 11.40 1.52 10.58
CA ARG A 130 10.83 0.98 11.81
C ARG A 130 9.31 1.13 11.81
N PRO A 131 8.56 0.28 12.52
CA PRO A 131 7.09 0.35 12.58
C PRO A 131 6.53 1.72 13.01
N ASP A 132 7.25 2.44 13.89
CA ASP A 132 6.85 3.74 14.43
C ASP A 132 7.02 4.92 13.45
N GLU A 133 7.81 4.75 12.39
CA GLU A 133 8.13 5.85 11.45
C GLU A 133 6.94 6.27 10.56
N TYR A 134 5.86 5.51 10.56
CA TYR A 134 4.63 5.86 9.82
C TYR A 134 3.59 6.61 10.66
N GLN A 135 3.73 6.62 11.99
CA GLN A 135 2.73 7.19 12.90
C GLN A 135 2.50 8.68 12.65
N GLY A 136 3.59 9.45 12.47
CA GLY A 136 3.49 10.88 12.20
C GLY A 136 2.68 11.21 10.96
N ALA A 137 2.85 10.43 9.88
CA ALA A 137 2.07 10.61 8.65
C ALA A 137 0.60 10.27 8.84
N LEU A 138 0.28 9.21 9.58
CA LEU A 138 -1.09 8.84 9.88
C LEU A 138 -1.77 9.92 10.73
N ILE A 139 -1.11 10.43 11.77
CA ILE A 139 -1.61 11.52 12.60
C ILE A 139 -1.85 12.78 11.75
N PHE A 140 -0.89 13.15 10.89
CA PHE A 140 -1.03 14.27 9.97
C PHE A 140 -2.25 14.12 9.05
N LEU A 141 -2.38 12.96 8.40
CA LEU A 141 -3.47 12.70 7.47
C LEU A 141 -4.86 12.66 8.14
N LEU A 142 -4.91 12.20 9.38
CA LEU A 142 -6.16 12.13 10.17
C LEU A 142 -6.55 13.48 10.79
N SER A 143 -5.61 14.41 10.93
CA SER A 143 -5.83 15.70 11.59
C SER A 143 -6.25 16.82 10.63
N ASP A 144 -6.63 17.96 11.20
CA ASP A 144 -6.95 19.18 10.46
C ASP A 144 -5.74 19.81 9.76
N SER A 145 -4.51 19.41 10.15
CA SER A 145 -3.29 19.85 9.44
C SER A 145 -3.28 19.45 7.97
N SER A 146 -4.07 18.45 7.60
CA SER A 146 -4.23 17.97 6.21
C SER A 146 -5.61 18.26 5.61
N LYS A 147 -6.38 19.19 6.17
CA LYS A 147 -7.78 19.43 5.76
C LYS A 147 -7.99 19.81 4.29
N TYR A 148 -6.96 20.31 3.61
CA TYR A 148 -7.00 20.61 2.17
C TYR A 148 -6.45 19.48 1.30
N MET A 149 -6.06 18.34 1.91
CA MET A 149 -5.60 17.15 1.19
C MET A 149 -6.75 16.19 0.94
N ASN A 150 -7.04 15.93 -0.35
CA ASN A 150 -8.05 14.97 -0.76
C ASN A 150 -7.60 14.32 -2.08
N GLY A 151 -7.59 12.99 -2.16
CA GLY A 151 -7.13 12.23 -3.31
C GLY A 151 -5.60 12.10 -3.43
N ALA A 152 -4.86 12.55 -2.43
CA ALA A 152 -3.39 12.52 -2.45
C ALA A 152 -2.87 11.09 -2.25
N THR A 153 -1.70 10.85 -2.84
CA THR A 153 -0.90 9.63 -2.63
C THR A 153 0.43 10.04 -2.02
N ILE A 154 0.70 9.58 -0.81
CA ILE A 154 1.89 9.94 -0.03
C ILE A 154 2.79 8.72 0.09
N SER A 155 4.02 8.81 -0.44
CA SER A 155 5.04 7.81 -0.25
C SER A 155 5.87 8.10 0.99
N ILE A 156 6.12 7.07 1.80
CA ILE A 156 7.07 7.06 2.90
C ILE A 156 7.87 5.77 2.77
N ASP A 157 8.91 5.79 1.95
CA ASP A 157 9.60 4.60 1.49
C ASP A 157 11.14 4.74 1.50
N GLY A 158 11.65 5.75 2.18
CA GLY A 158 13.08 6.04 2.23
C GLY A 158 13.68 6.49 0.89
N GLY A 159 12.82 6.90 -0.05
CA GLY A 159 13.19 7.32 -1.41
C GLY A 159 13.18 6.20 -2.43
N ARG A 160 12.71 4.99 -2.09
CA ARG A 160 12.76 3.83 -2.99
C ARG A 160 12.01 4.05 -4.30
N SER A 161 10.91 4.78 -4.29
CA SER A 161 10.07 4.98 -5.49
C SER A 161 10.53 6.09 -6.42
N VAL A 162 11.62 6.78 -6.12
CA VAL A 162 12.09 7.95 -6.91
C VAL A 162 13.40 7.73 -7.67
N TRP A 163 13.97 6.52 -7.63
CA TRP A 163 15.19 6.19 -8.39
C TRP A 163 15.13 4.82 -9.06
#